data_145c4249cf364b7f492c1ea9461bccb4
#
_entry.id   145c4249cf364b7f492c1ea9461bccb4
#
_cell.length_a   1.000
_cell.length_b   1.000
_cell.length_c   1.000
_cell.angle_alpha   90.00
_cell.angle_beta   90.00
_cell.angle_gamma   90.00
#
_symmetry.space_group_name_H-M   'P 1'
#
loop_
_entity.id
_entity.type
_entity.pdbx_description
1 polymer ?
#
loop_
_entity_poly.entity_id
_entity_poly.type
_entity_poly.pdbx_seq_one_letter_code
_entity_poly.pdbx_strand_id
1 'polypeptide(L)'
;TYIEKIHELCQLNQAKLILNTPNKTFDELCDGWHLTSNEILALKERPFDDDKLFGASTHNLNEVKLAQQLSADYISLSPINETQSHPNTPVLGWDNAYDIINQCKIPIFLLGGMNKDSLDRALGIGAQGIAGIRGL
;
A
#
# COMPACT_ATOMS: atom_id res chain seq x y z
N THR A 1 -23.18 6.32 -8.27
CA THR A 1 -21.85 6.92 -8.48
C THR A 1 -20.85 5.91 -9.04
N TYR A 2 -19.69 6.37 -9.47
CA TYR A 2 -18.62 5.48 -9.94
C TYR A 2 -18.10 4.58 -8.81
N ILE A 3 -18.02 5.08 -7.60
CA ILE A 3 -17.59 4.33 -6.42
C ILE A 3 -18.58 3.23 -6.05
N GLU A 4 -19.88 3.47 -6.14
CA GLU A 4 -20.91 2.43 -5.92
C GLU A 4 -20.74 1.26 -6.90
N LYS A 5 -20.48 1.54 -8.17
CA LYS A 5 -20.23 0.49 -9.18
C LYS A 5 -18.96 -0.33 -8.88
N ILE A 6 -17.89 0.34 -8.42
CA ILE A 6 -16.67 -0.35 -8.01
C ILE A 6 -16.92 -1.19 -6.76
N HIS A 7 -17.66 -0.66 -5.79
CA HIS A 7 -18.06 -1.40 -4.60
C HIS A 7 -18.80 -2.70 -4.96
N GLU A 8 -19.80 -2.62 -5.83
CA GLU A 8 -20.53 -3.79 -6.32
C GLU A 8 -19.60 -4.82 -6.98
N LEU A 9 -18.67 -4.37 -7.83
CA LEU A 9 -17.69 -5.25 -8.48
C LEU A 9 -16.75 -5.91 -7.46
N CYS A 10 -16.30 -5.18 -6.46
CA CYS A 10 -15.48 -5.72 -5.38
C CYS A 10 -16.23 -6.79 -4.59
N GLN A 11 -17.49 -6.53 -4.25
CA GLN A 11 -18.36 -7.48 -3.55
C GLN A 11 -18.54 -8.79 -4.36
N LEU A 12 -18.84 -8.67 -5.64
CA LEU A 12 -19.00 -9.82 -6.55
C LEU A 12 -17.74 -10.70 -6.67
N ASN A 13 -16.57 -10.08 -6.54
CA ASN A 13 -15.28 -10.74 -6.68
C ASN A 13 -14.58 -11.04 -5.35
N GLN A 14 -15.26 -10.82 -4.21
CA GLN A 14 -14.69 -11.01 -2.87
C GLN A 14 -13.39 -10.21 -2.66
N ALA A 15 -13.30 -9.05 -3.29
CA ALA A 15 -12.17 -8.13 -3.18
C ALA A 15 -12.47 -7.01 -2.18
N LYS A 16 -11.44 -6.53 -1.50
CA LYS A 16 -11.55 -5.38 -0.61
C LYS A 16 -11.42 -4.08 -1.39
N LEU A 17 -12.32 -3.15 -1.13
CA LEU A 17 -12.25 -1.80 -1.69
C LEU A 17 -11.56 -0.86 -0.69
N ILE A 18 -10.36 -0.44 -1.02
CA ILE A 18 -9.61 0.54 -0.25
C ILE A 18 -9.57 1.85 -1.04
N LEU A 19 -9.95 2.93 -0.42
CA LEU A 19 -9.96 4.25 -1.04
C LEU A 19 -8.83 5.13 -0.48
N ASN A 20 -8.30 6.00 -1.34
CA ASN A 20 -7.41 7.08 -0.94
C ASN A 20 -8.25 8.28 -0.45
N THR A 21 -7.64 9.13 0.36
CA THR A 21 -8.28 10.37 0.84
C THR A 21 -9.61 10.12 1.56
N PRO A 22 -9.57 9.93 2.88
CA PRO A 22 -10.75 9.64 3.69
C PRO A 22 -11.88 10.65 3.48
N ASN A 23 -13.07 10.13 3.23
CA ASN A 23 -14.28 10.92 2.99
C ASN A 23 -15.49 10.21 3.58
N LYS A 24 -16.15 10.85 4.53
CA LYS A 24 -17.32 10.28 5.22
C LYS A 24 -18.45 9.84 4.30
N THR A 25 -18.59 10.45 3.13
CA THR A 25 -19.62 10.10 2.14
C THR A 25 -19.44 8.66 1.62
N PHE A 26 -18.21 8.15 1.59
CA PHE A 26 -17.88 6.83 1.04
C PHE A 26 -17.49 5.81 2.10
N ASP A 27 -17.58 6.18 3.37
CA ASP A 27 -17.12 5.33 4.46
C ASP A 27 -17.82 3.97 4.51
N GLU A 28 -19.13 3.95 4.25
CA GLU A 28 -19.90 2.70 4.21
C GLU A 28 -19.67 1.87 2.93
N LEU A 29 -19.09 2.46 1.89
CA LEU A 29 -18.84 1.79 0.61
C LEU A 29 -17.45 1.17 0.52
N CYS A 30 -16.55 1.47 1.44
CA CYS A 30 -15.19 0.94 1.41
C CYS A 30 -14.84 0.11 2.64
N ASP A 31 -13.93 -0.83 2.46
CA ASP A 31 -13.38 -1.65 3.53
C ASP A 31 -12.26 -0.95 4.31
N GLY A 32 -11.72 0.15 3.78
CA GLY A 32 -10.67 0.89 4.44
C GLY A 32 -10.12 2.06 3.63
N TRP A 33 -9.07 2.66 4.19
CA TRP A 33 -8.42 3.85 3.67
C TRP A 33 -6.93 3.66 3.54
N HIS A 34 -6.38 4.21 2.46
CA HIS A 34 -4.94 4.22 2.22
C HIS A 34 -4.41 5.65 2.28
N LEU A 35 -3.46 5.90 3.17
CA LEU A 35 -2.86 7.23 3.37
C LEU A 35 -1.48 7.32 2.70
N THR A 36 -1.17 8.51 2.24
CA THR A 36 0.17 8.86 1.74
C THR A 36 1.19 8.94 2.87
N SER A 37 2.47 8.88 2.55
CA SER A 37 3.54 9.08 3.53
C SER A 37 3.47 10.45 4.21
N ASN A 38 3.07 11.50 3.49
CA ASN A 38 2.90 12.83 4.07
C ASN A 38 1.73 12.88 5.07
N GLU A 39 0.63 12.20 4.78
CA GLU A 39 -0.52 12.14 5.69
C GLU A 39 -0.17 11.41 6.98
N ILE A 40 0.54 10.29 6.92
CA ILE A 40 0.93 9.55 8.14
C ILE A 40 1.94 10.31 9.02
N LEU A 41 2.79 11.17 8.44
CA LEU A 41 3.72 12.00 9.20
C LEU A 41 3.01 12.99 10.16
N ALA A 42 1.78 13.38 9.85
CA ALA A 42 0.98 14.27 10.68
C ALA A 42 0.22 13.55 11.81
N LEU A 43 0.23 12.22 11.84
CA LEU A 43 -0.53 11.42 12.79
C LEU A 43 0.29 11.09 14.04
N LYS A 44 -0.41 10.98 15.18
CA LYS A 44 0.15 10.51 16.46
C LYS A 44 -0.35 9.11 16.84
N GLU A 45 -1.49 8.72 16.29
CA GLU A 45 -2.15 7.45 16.57
C GLU A 45 -2.94 6.98 15.34
N ARG A 46 -3.44 5.74 15.37
CA ARG A 46 -4.28 5.19 14.30
C ARG A 46 -5.51 6.07 14.08
N PRO A 47 -5.77 6.52 12.80
CA PRO A 47 -6.84 7.47 12.53
C PRO A 47 -8.21 6.82 12.29
N PHE A 48 -8.30 5.49 12.25
CA PHE A 48 -9.51 4.74 11.92
C PHE A 48 -9.83 3.70 12.97
N ASP A 49 -11.12 3.40 13.11
CA ASP A 49 -11.61 2.32 13.96
C ASP A 49 -11.16 0.94 13.44
N ASP A 50 -11.22 -0.09 14.27
CA ASP A 50 -10.70 -1.42 13.97
C ASP A 50 -11.48 -2.16 12.86
N ASP A 51 -12.69 -1.72 12.53
CA ASP A 51 -13.50 -2.24 11.43
C ASP A 51 -13.05 -1.76 10.05
N LYS A 52 -12.18 -0.73 10.00
CA LYS A 52 -11.59 -0.21 8.76
C LYS A 52 -10.15 -0.64 8.59
N LEU A 53 -9.82 -1.14 7.40
CA LEU A 53 -8.44 -1.39 7.03
C LEU A 53 -7.69 -0.07 6.86
N PHE A 54 -6.50 -0.02 7.41
CA PHE A 54 -5.60 1.13 7.30
C PHE A 54 -4.33 0.74 6.53
N GLY A 55 -4.19 1.25 5.33
CA GLY A 55 -2.98 1.13 4.52
C GLY A 55 -2.18 2.42 4.47
N ALA A 56 -0.88 2.33 4.27
CA ALA A 56 -0.01 3.49 4.13
C ALA A 56 1.04 3.29 3.02
N SER A 57 1.27 4.35 2.25
CA SER A 57 2.40 4.42 1.31
C SER A 57 3.69 4.72 2.05
N THR A 58 4.74 3.96 1.77
CA THR A 58 6.06 4.15 2.37
C THR A 58 7.17 4.07 1.31
N HIS A 59 8.28 4.78 1.56
CA HIS A 59 9.39 4.91 0.62
C HIS A 59 10.76 4.62 1.26
N ASN A 60 10.80 4.42 2.57
CA ASN A 60 12.01 4.17 3.34
C ASN A 60 11.67 3.51 4.69
N LEU A 61 12.70 3.04 5.37
CA LEU A 61 12.55 2.35 6.65
C LEU A 61 11.89 3.22 7.75
N ASN A 62 12.14 4.51 7.76
CA ASN A 62 11.56 5.41 8.78
C ASN A 62 10.04 5.51 8.62
N GLU A 63 9.56 5.65 7.39
CA GLU A 63 8.12 5.66 7.09
C GLU A 63 7.47 4.30 7.39
N VAL A 64 8.16 3.20 7.11
CA VAL A 64 7.72 1.85 7.48
C VAL A 64 7.55 1.70 9.00
N LYS A 65 8.54 2.14 9.77
CA LYS A 65 8.45 2.11 11.25
C LYS A 65 7.33 2.98 11.77
N LEU A 66 7.13 4.15 11.20
CA LEU A 66 6.01 5.04 11.56
C LEU A 66 4.66 4.39 11.28
N ALA A 67 4.47 3.81 10.08
CA ALA A 67 3.24 3.11 9.75
C ALA A 67 2.94 1.95 10.72
N GLN A 68 3.96 1.20 11.14
CA GLN A 68 3.82 0.17 12.17
C GLN A 68 3.41 0.76 13.53
N GLN A 69 4.03 1.85 13.96
CA GLN A 69 3.69 2.55 15.21
C GLN A 69 2.24 3.06 15.20
N LEU A 70 1.75 3.48 14.04
CA LEU A 70 0.37 3.89 13.84
C LEU A 70 -0.61 2.70 13.70
N SER A 71 -0.13 1.47 13.82
CA SER A 71 -0.92 0.24 13.67
C SER A 71 -1.58 0.11 12.28
N ALA A 72 -0.85 0.47 11.23
CA ALA A 72 -1.30 0.19 9.87
C ALA A 72 -1.45 -1.33 9.66
N ASP A 73 -2.48 -1.74 8.93
CA ASP A 73 -2.76 -3.14 8.65
C ASP A 73 -1.89 -3.68 7.51
N TYR A 74 -1.47 -2.83 6.61
CA TYR A 74 -0.53 -3.13 5.54
C TYR A 74 0.15 -1.85 5.05
N ILE A 75 1.24 -2.00 4.33
CA ILE A 75 1.92 -0.89 3.67
C ILE A 75 2.25 -1.23 2.22
N SER A 76 2.38 -0.20 1.39
CA SER A 76 3.07 -0.28 0.10
C SER A 76 4.46 0.32 0.22
N LEU A 77 5.44 -0.33 -0.40
CA LEU A 77 6.83 0.12 -0.45
C LEU A 77 7.23 0.39 -1.89
N SER A 78 7.64 1.60 -2.20
CA SER A 78 7.91 2.05 -3.56
C SER A 78 8.94 3.20 -3.63
N PRO A 79 9.49 3.50 -4.82
CA PRO A 79 9.44 2.67 -6.03
C PRO A 79 10.53 1.59 -5.99
N ILE A 80 10.18 0.35 -6.30
CA ILE A 80 11.18 -0.74 -6.36
C ILE A 80 12.02 -0.63 -7.62
N ASN A 81 11.38 -0.52 -8.78
CA ASN A 81 12.01 -0.26 -10.05
C ASN A 81 11.60 1.12 -10.59
N GLU A 82 12.32 1.59 -11.58
CA GLU A 82 11.98 2.83 -12.29
C GLU A 82 10.58 2.74 -12.90
N THR A 83 9.83 3.82 -12.86
CA THR A 83 8.46 3.90 -13.39
C THR A 83 8.32 5.02 -14.39
N GLN A 84 7.42 4.85 -15.37
CA GLN A 84 7.06 5.91 -16.32
C GLN A 84 6.31 7.07 -15.65
N SER A 85 5.62 6.80 -14.55
CA SER A 85 4.89 7.82 -13.78
C SER A 85 5.83 8.78 -13.04
N HIS A 86 7.01 8.32 -12.67
CA HIS A 86 8.03 9.08 -11.96
C HIS A 86 9.44 8.75 -12.47
N PRO A 87 9.78 9.10 -13.74
CA PRO A 87 10.97 8.58 -14.41
C PRO A 87 12.30 9.03 -13.80
N ASN A 88 12.32 10.10 -13.00
CA ASN A 88 13.52 10.64 -12.37
C ASN A 88 13.55 10.45 -10.84
N THR A 89 12.59 9.69 -10.29
CA THR A 89 12.56 9.39 -8.85
C THR A 89 13.59 8.30 -8.53
N PRO A 90 14.46 8.48 -7.55
CA PRO A 90 15.40 7.45 -7.13
C PRO A 90 14.67 6.17 -6.77
N VAL A 91 15.10 5.04 -7.33
CA VAL A 91 14.54 3.73 -7.01
C VAL A 91 15.12 3.18 -5.71
N LEU A 92 14.30 2.45 -4.97
CA LEU A 92 14.72 1.76 -3.77
C LEU A 92 15.56 0.52 -4.10
N GLY A 93 15.14 -0.23 -5.11
CA GLY A 93 15.76 -1.48 -5.53
C GLY A 93 15.37 -2.67 -4.65
N TRP A 94 15.66 -3.87 -5.16
CA TRP A 94 15.28 -5.13 -4.52
C TRP A 94 16.06 -5.43 -3.25
N ASP A 95 17.35 -5.08 -3.19
CA ASP A 95 18.19 -5.35 -2.02
C ASP A 95 17.77 -4.50 -0.83
N ASN A 96 17.53 -3.20 -1.05
CA ASN A 96 17.01 -2.32 -0.01
C ASN A 96 15.59 -2.74 0.43
N ALA A 97 14.75 -3.17 -0.52
CA ALA A 97 13.43 -3.68 -0.19
C ALA A 97 13.52 -4.92 0.72
N TYR A 98 14.41 -5.86 0.42
CA TYR A 98 14.67 -7.04 1.25
C TYR A 98 15.08 -6.64 2.68
N ASP A 99 16.01 -5.72 2.82
CA ASP A 99 16.49 -5.25 4.14
C ASP A 99 15.36 -4.58 4.95
N ILE A 100 14.50 -3.81 4.30
CA ILE A 100 13.34 -3.18 4.94
C ILE A 100 12.30 -4.23 5.34
N ILE A 101 11.98 -5.17 4.46
CA ILE A 101 11.01 -6.25 4.73
C ILE A 101 11.42 -7.05 5.97
N ASN A 102 12.70 -7.35 6.12
CA ASN A 102 13.21 -8.10 7.28
C ASN A 102 13.07 -7.35 8.61
N GLN A 103 12.85 -6.04 8.57
CA GLN A 103 12.64 -5.19 9.75
C GLN A 103 11.16 -4.81 9.96
N CYS A 104 10.26 -5.30 9.11
CA CYS A 104 8.85 -5.01 9.14
C CYS A 104 8.05 -6.22 9.65
N LYS A 105 7.02 -5.95 10.45
CA LYS A 105 6.16 -6.98 11.06
C LYS A 105 4.76 -7.03 10.45
N ILE A 106 4.44 -6.11 9.54
CA ILE A 106 3.13 -6.02 8.89
C ILE A 106 3.29 -6.35 7.39
N PRO A 107 2.21 -6.78 6.72
CA PRO A 107 2.24 -7.08 5.29
C PRO A 107 2.75 -5.92 4.45
N ILE A 108 3.71 -6.19 3.55
CA ILE A 108 4.26 -5.22 2.60
C ILE A 108 3.90 -5.64 1.18
N PHE A 109 3.33 -4.72 0.43
CA PHE A 109 3.13 -4.85 -1.02
C PHE A 109 4.17 -4.00 -1.75
N LEU A 110 4.87 -4.59 -2.71
CA LEU A 110 5.86 -3.87 -3.51
C LEU A 110 5.20 -3.17 -4.69
N LEU A 111 5.57 -1.91 -4.91
CA LEU A 111 5.04 -1.06 -5.97
C LEU A 111 6.19 -0.37 -6.71
N GLY A 112 5.99 -0.09 -7.98
CA GLY A 112 6.98 0.57 -8.85
C GLY A 112 7.59 -0.37 -9.87
N GLY A 113 7.10 -0.29 -11.11
CA GLY A 113 7.55 -1.12 -12.21
C GLY A 113 7.26 -2.62 -12.04
N MET A 114 6.26 -2.97 -11.24
CA MET A 114 5.84 -4.36 -11.03
C MET A 114 5.00 -4.88 -12.21
N ASN A 115 5.17 -6.15 -12.50
CA ASN A 115 4.38 -6.91 -13.46
C ASN A 115 4.17 -8.33 -12.94
N LYS A 116 3.46 -9.17 -13.69
CA LYS A 116 3.17 -10.56 -13.26
C LYS A 116 4.43 -11.38 -12.95
N ASP A 117 5.51 -11.16 -13.69
CA ASP A 117 6.78 -11.89 -13.48
C ASP A 117 7.52 -11.43 -12.21
N SER A 118 7.18 -10.27 -11.66
CA SER A 118 7.75 -9.76 -10.41
C SER A 118 7.21 -10.45 -9.17
N LEU A 119 6.05 -11.11 -9.25
CA LEU A 119 5.36 -11.66 -8.07
C LEU A 119 6.20 -12.70 -7.34
N ASP A 120 6.75 -13.68 -8.05
CA ASP A 120 7.56 -14.74 -7.43
C ASP A 120 8.79 -14.18 -6.71
N ARG A 121 9.44 -13.19 -7.32
CA ARG A 121 10.58 -12.51 -6.69
C ARG A 121 10.16 -11.74 -5.45
N ALA A 122 9.04 -11.02 -5.51
CA ALA A 122 8.50 -10.28 -4.36
C ALA A 122 8.18 -11.21 -3.19
N LEU A 123 7.49 -12.31 -3.45
CA LEU A 123 7.18 -13.34 -2.45
C LEU A 123 8.45 -13.97 -1.89
N GLY A 124 9.45 -14.23 -2.74
CA GLY A 124 10.73 -14.81 -2.37
C GLY A 124 11.56 -13.96 -1.40
N ILE A 125 11.42 -12.65 -1.41
CA ILE A 125 12.07 -11.74 -0.46
C ILE A 125 11.21 -11.42 0.78
N GLY A 126 10.02 -12.00 0.88
CA GLY A 126 9.15 -11.86 2.05
C GLY A 126 8.05 -10.80 1.94
N ALA A 127 7.83 -10.23 0.75
CA ALA A 127 6.68 -9.38 0.52
C ALA A 127 5.37 -10.18 0.53
N GLN A 128 4.27 -9.54 0.88
CA GLN A 128 2.93 -10.13 0.82
C GLN A 128 2.42 -10.28 -0.62
N GLY A 129 2.88 -9.40 -1.50
CA GLY A 129 2.49 -9.37 -2.90
C GLY A 129 3.02 -8.13 -3.61
N ILE A 130 2.46 -7.87 -4.76
CA ILE A 130 2.77 -6.69 -5.58
C ILE A 130 1.52 -5.85 -5.82
N ALA A 131 1.74 -4.56 -6.09
CA ALA A 131 0.71 -3.64 -6.55
C ALA A 131 1.18 -2.95 -7.84
N GLY A 132 0.26 -2.64 -8.72
CA GLY A 132 0.57 -1.99 -9.98
C GLY A 132 -0.62 -1.24 -10.55
N ILE A 133 -0.31 -0.22 -11.34
CA ILE A 133 -1.31 0.56 -12.09
C ILE A 133 -1.31 0.09 -13.55
N ARG A 134 -0.12 -0.31 -14.03
CA ARG A 134 0.12 -0.78 -15.40
C ARG A 134 0.94 -2.07 -15.32
N GLY A 135 0.70 -3.02 -16.20
CA GLY A 135 1.49 -4.25 -16.29
C GLY A 135 1.00 -5.43 -15.43
N LEU A 136 -0.13 -5.29 -14.73
CA LEU A 136 -0.81 -6.39 -14.04
C LEU A 136 -2.01 -6.86 -14.83
#